data_83fe9c02762fad54c6f1c154cd591f0f
#
_entry.id   83fe9c02762fad54c6f1c154cd591f0f
#
_cell.length_a   1.000
_cell.length_b   1.000
_cell.length_c   1.000
_cell.angle_alpha   90.00
_cell.angle_beta   90.00
_cell.angle_gamma   90.00
#
_symmetry.space_group_name_H-M   'P 1'
#
loop_
_entity.id
_entity.type
_entity.pdbx_description
1 polymer ?
#
loop_
_entity_poly.entity_id
_entity_poly.type
_entity_poly.pdbx_seq_one_letter_code
_entity_poly.pdbx_strand_id
1 'polypeptide(L)'
;MKKLIALLLGALLLVSAAACVQKQDEQPEEEGKPQAGESQQNEPLSGGWQLTENCEMTDELRAIFEKALDGLTGVNYVPIACLGTQVVAGTNYCFLTQGTVVYPGAAPTYKLVYVYEDLSGNAEILNIADMPVVAGDDGTLYVPETETLAGGWFYPESYEITDEMKASLENAFTGLPYLSCDPIANVGEQVVAGMNRCLLCRATPISGNPVPRYALVYVYFDLAGGATAQFAVDFDIGGYCTYGA
;
A
#
# COMPACT_ATOMS: atom_id res chain seq x y z
N MET A 1 -26.37 -50.53 17.64
CA MET A 1 -25.84 -51.85 18.08
C MET A 1 -24.35 -51.68 18.32
N LYS A 2 -24.00 -51.80 19.59
CA LYS A 2 -22.85 -52.51 20.19
C LYS A 2 -21.45 -52.04 19.73
N LYS A 3 -20.68 -51.30 20.61
CA LYS A 3 -19.71 -51.88 21.60
C LYS A 3 -18.34 -52.12 20.93
N LEU A 4 -17.15 -51.85 21.44
CA LEU A 4 -16.49 -51.81 22.77
C LEU A 4 -15.09 -51.20 22.54
N ILE A 5 -14.56 -50.28 23.36
CA ILE A 5 -13.59 -50.42 24.47
C ILE A 5 -12.41 -51.37 24.18
N ALA A 6 -11.17 -50.82 24.22
CA ALA A 6 -10.02 -51.47 24.82
C ALA A 6 -8.97 -50.45 25.27
N LEU A 7 -8.75 -50.39 26.54
CA LEU A 7 -7.67 -49.84 27.37
C LEU A 7 -6.47 -50.80 27.33
N LEU A 8 -5.22 -50.22 27.46
CA LEU A 8 -4.01 -50.86 28.07
C LEU A 8 -2.92 -49.77 28.04
N LEU A 9 -2.59 -49.13 29.14
CA LEU A 9 -1.69 -49.45 30.25
C LEU A 9 -0.27 -49.84 29.88
N GLY A 10 0.68 -49.04 30.35
CA GLY A 10 1.91 -49.52 30.95
C GLY A 10 3.20 -49.22 30.23
N ALA A 11 4.04 -48.29 30.66
CA ALA A 11 5.22 -48.67 31.45
C ALA A 11 6.09 -47.42 31.74
N LEU A 12 6.26 -47.19 33.00
CA LEU A 12 7.21 -46.33 33.72
C LEU A 12 8.64 -46.88 33.55
N LEU A 13 9.58 -46.04 33.14
CA LEU A 13 11.03 -46.30 33.37
C LEU A 13 11.69 -45.04 33.91
N LEU A 14 11.92 -45.08 35.22
CA LEU A 14 12.85 -44.25 35.96
C LEU A 14 14.28 -44.64 35.63
N VAL A 15 15.14 -43.72 35.26
CA VAL A 15 16.57 -43.84 35.46
C VAL A 15 17.08 -42.54 36.12
N SER A 16 17.65 -42.78 37.28
CA SER A 16 18.22 -41.83 38.24
C SER A 16 19.64 -41.40 37.92
N ALA A 17 19.89 -40.14 38.28
CA ALA A 17 21.06 -39.61 38.95
C ALA A 17 22.43 -39.60 38.24
N ALA A 18 22.97 -38.40 38.11
CA ALA A 18 24.27 -38.09 38.72
C ALA A 18 24.41 -36.57 38.90
N ALA A 19 24.52 -36.14 40.13
CA ALA A 19 24.86 -34.78 40.54
C ALA A 19 26.34 -34.49 40.30
N CYS A 20 26.63 -33.33 39.71
CA CYS A 20 27.91 -32.65 39.95
C CYS A 20 27.62 -31.24 40.47
N VAL A 21 27.91 -31.07 41.72
CA VAL A 21 27.97 -29.79 42.45
C VAL A 21 29.21 -29.05 42.00
N GLN A 22 29.05 -27.82 41.48
CA GLN A 22 30.12 -26.82 41.49
C GLN A 22 29.58 -25.51 42.02
N LYS A 23 30.41 -24.95 42.92
CA LYS A 23 30.19 -23.84 43.82
C LYS A 23 29.72 -22.55 43.13
N GLN A 24 28.77 -21.91 43.76
CA GLN A 24 28.44 -20.48 43.63
C GLN A 24 29.59 -19.64 44.19
N ASP A 25 30.06 -18.69 43.37
CA ASP A 25 30.66 -17.46 43.86
C ASP A 25 29.64 -16.35 43.67
N GLU A 26 29.23 -15.78 44.80
CA GLU A 26 28.34 -14.60 44.88
C GLU A 26 29.10 -13.38 44.38
N GLN A 27 28.48 -12.62 43.45
CA GLN A 27 28.84 -11.25 43.15
C GLN A 27 27.57 -10.38 43.09
N PRO A 28 27.62 -9.11 43.54
CA PRO A 28 26.46 -8.36 44.02
C PRO A 28 25.54 -7.83 42.92
N GLU A 29 24.26 -7.75 43.23
CA GLU A 29 23.20 -7.11 42.43
C GLU A 29 23.55 -5.62 42.21
N GLU A 30 23.79 -5.23 40.97
CA GLU A 30 23.63 -3.85 40.52
C GLU A 30 22.20 -3.63 40.00
N GLU A 31 21.50 -2.71 40.65
CA GLU A 31 20.21 -2.21 40.25
C GLU A 31 20.30 -1.63 38.82
N GLY A 32 19.80 -2.38 37.84
CA GLY A 32 19.67 -1.92 36.46
C GLY A 32 18.53 -0.91 36.33
N LYS A 33 18.89 0.33 36.00
CA LYS A 33 17.98 1.35 35.47
C LYS A 33 17.13 0.79 34.33
N PRO A 34 15.86 1.21 34.19
CA PRO A 34 15.07 0.88 33.00
C PRO A 34 15.72 1.53 31.78
N GLN A 35 16.22 0.72 30.87
CA GLN A 35 16.61 1.15 29.54
C GLN A 35 15.34 1.60 28.82
N ALA A 36 15.33 2.86 28.41
CA ALA A 36 14.39 3.40 27.46
C ALA A 36 14.40 2.51 26.21
N GLY A 37 13.23 2.06 25.78
CA GLY A 37 13.07 1.23 24.60
C GLY A 37 13.71 1.90 23.39
N GLU A 38 14.72 1.24 22.84
CA GLU A 38 15.18 1.50 21.48
C GLU A 38 14.00 1.25 20.54
N SER A 39 13.57 2.30 19.86
CA SER A 39 12.70 2.19 18.72
C SER A 39 13.35 1.22 17.73
N GLN A 40 12.76 0.05 17.54
CA GLN A 40 13.13 -0.82 16.44
C GLN A 40 12.86 -0.05 15.14
N GLN A 41 13.90 0.57 14.62
CA GLN A 41 13.93 0.98 13.22
C GLN A 41 13.79 -0.33 12.44
N ASN A 42 12.68 -0.46 11.71
CA ASN A 42 12.50 -1.52 10.73
C ASN A 42 13.64 -1.36 9.71
N GLU A 43 14.69 -2.16 9.83
CA GLU A 43 15.71 -2.24 8.79
C GLU A 43 15.02 -2.72 7.50
N PRO A 44 15.28 -2.06 6.35
CA PRO A 44 14.67 -2.45 5.10
C PRO A 44 15.01 -3.90 4.76
N LEU A 45 13.99 -4.73 4.65
CA LEU A 45 14.14 -6.09 4.12
C LEU A 45 14.61 -5.97 2.67
N SER A 46 15.85 -6.38 2.40
CA SER A 46 16.42 -6.42 1.05
C SER A 46 15.47 -7.22 0.15
N GLY A 47 15.02 -6.60 -0.95
CA GLY A 47 14.15 -7.21 -1.95
C GLY A 47 12.65 -7.03 -1.75
N GLY A 48 12.16 -6.48 -0.63
CA GLY A 48 10.75 -6.14 -0.41
C GLY A 48 10.43 -4.68 -0.78
N TRP A 49 9.21 -4.41 -1.25
CA TRP A 49 8.71 -3.04 -1.40
C TRP A 49 8.47 -2.41 -0.03
N GLN A 50 8.92 -1.17 0.13
CA GLN A 50 8.72 -0.36 1.32
C GLN A 50 7.90 0.87 0.96
N LEU A 51 6.86 1.13 1.74
CA LEU A 51 6.03 2.32 1.55
C LEU A 51 6.83 3.57 1.92
N THR A 52 6.65 4.64 1.15
CA THR A 52 7.17 5.97 1.51
C THR A 52 6.39 6.55 2.68
N GLU A 53 7.03 7.38 3.50
CA GLU A 53 6.38 7.94 4.69
C GLU A 53 5.27 8.93 4.35
N ASN A 54 5.50 9.83 3.38
CA ASN A 54 4.59 10.93 3.04
C ASN A 54 4.11 10.93 1.58
N CYS A 55 4.59 10.05 0.73
CA CYS A 55 4.26 9.95 -0.70
C CYS A 55 4.58 11.22 -1.54
N GLU A 56 5.24 12.22 -0.96
CA GLU A 56 5.51 13.49 -1.65
C GLU A 56 6.53 13.35 -2.78
N MET A 57 6.32 14.09 -3.85
CA MET A 57 7.26 14.21 -4.95
C MET A 57 8.28 15.32 -4.65
N THR A 58 9.44 14.92 -4.14
CA THR A 58 10.58 15.85 -3.98
C THR A 58 11.22 16.20 -5.33
N ASP A 59 12.03 17.25 -5.38
CA ASP A 59 12.76 17.61 -6.61
C ASP A 59 13.71 16.49 -7.06
N GLU A 60 14.31 15.75 -6.11
CA GLU A 60 15.16 14.60 -6.39
C GLU A 60 14.38 13.46 -7.04
N LEU A 61 13.22 13.08 -6.49
CA LEU A 61 12.35 12.06 -7.07
C LEU A 61 11.82 12.46 -8.44
N ARG A 62 11.54 13.76 -8.67
CA ARG A 62 11.17 14.28 -9.98
C ARG A 62 12.29 14.14 -10.99
N ALA A 63 13.52 14.46 -10.59
CA ALA A 63 14.69 14.33 -11.48
C ALA A 63 14.96 12.86 -11.87
N ILE A 64 14.81 11.91 -10.93
CA ILE A 64 14.92 10.46 -11.21
C ILE A 64 13.82 10.04 -12.19
N PHE A 65 12.59 10.46 -11.95
CA PHE A 65 11.44 10.14 -12.80
C PHE A 65 11.63 10.68 -14.22
N GLU A 66 11.97 11.97 -14.36
CA GLU A 66 12.20 12.63 -15.65
C GLU A 66 13.33 11.96 -16.42
N LYS A 67 14.41 11.59 -15.73
CA LYS A 67 15.55 10.87 -16.34
C LYS A 67 15.14 9.50 -16.87
N ALA A 68 14.31 8.76 -16.12
CA ALA A 68 13.84 7.46 -16.57
C ALA A 68 12.92 7.54 -17.80
N LEU A 69 12.19 8.65 -17.95
CA LEU A 69 11.30 8.87 -19.08
C LEU A 69 11.97 9.54 -20.29
N ASP A 70 13.28 9.85 -20.21
CA ASP A 70 13.99 10.49 -21.31
C ASP A 70 13.89 9.64 -22.60
N GLY A 71 13.48 10.29 -23.69
CA GLY A 71 13.24 9.62 -24.96
C GLY A 71 11.88 8.92 -25.10
N LEU A 72 11.07 8.80 -24.04
CA LEU A 72 9.70 8.28 -24.15
C LEU A 72 8.79 9.32 -24.81
N THR A 73 8.08 8.90 -25.84
CA THR A 73 7.19 9.78 -26.61
C THR A 73 5.77 9.21 -26.71
N GLY A 74 4.80 10.06 -27.04
CA GLY A 74 3.40 9.64 -27.28
C GLY A 74 2.48 9.75 -26.06
N VAL A 75 3.04 9.78 -24.84
CA VAL A 75 2.28 10.00 -23.60
C VAL A 75 3.04 11.01 -22.73
N ASN A 76 2.31 11.98 -22.19
CA ASN A 76 2.83 12.89 -21.18
C ASN A 76 2.50 12.30 -19.79
N TYR A 77 3.53 12.02 -18.99
CA TYR A 77 3.40 11.52 -17.63
C TYR A 77 3.69 12.61 -16.61
N VAL A 78 2.75 12.83 -15.71
CA VAL A 78 2.89 13.76 -14.56
C VAL A 78 2.95 12.92 -13.29
N PRO A 79 4.08 12.89 -12.57
CA PRO A 79 4.18 12.14 -11.32
C PRO A 79 3.40 12.84 -10.21
N ILE A 80 2.53 12.08 -9.54
CA ILE A 80 1.63 12.55 -8.48
C ILE A 80 2.25 12.25 -7.11
N ALA A 81 2.73 11.01 -6.92
CA ALA A 81 3.21 10.50 -5.64
C ALA A 81 4.28 9.43 -5.86
N CYS A 82 5.26 9.35 -4.96
CA CYS A 82 6.13 8.20 -4.84
C CYS A 82 5.52 7.25 -3.78
N LEU A 83 5.05 6.10 -4.21
CA LEU A 83 4.34 5.16 -3.34
C LEU A 83 5.29 4.24 -2.58
N GLY A 84 6.43 3.91 -3.14
CA GLY A 84 7.35 3.00 -2.49
C GLY A 84 8.69 2.88 -3.17
N THR A 85 9.62 2.29 -2.42
CA THR A 85 10.96 1.96 -2.87
C THR A 85 11.28 0.50 -2.60
N GLN A 86 12.21 -0.05 -3.36
CA GLN A 86 12.72 -1.41 -3.17
C GLN A 86 14.24 -1.37 -3.34
N VAL A 87 14.96 -1.79 -2.30
CA VAL A 87 16.42 -1.85 -2.33
C VAL A 87 16.88 -3.09 -3.10
N VAL A 88 17.64 -2.86 -4.15
CA VAL A 88 18.27 -3.87 -5.00
C VAL A 88 19.75 -3.52 -5.19
N ALA A 89 20.40 -3.87 -6.29
CA ALA A 89 21.69 -3.28 -6.65
C ALA A 89 21.49 -1.88 -7.25
N GLY A 90 20.95 -0.96 -6.45
CA GLY A 90 20.38 0.33 -6.79
C GLY A 90 19.06 0.48 -6.06
N THR A 91 18.12 1.23 -6.60
CA THR A 91 16.78 1.43 -6.02
C THR A 91 15.70 1.36 -7.09
N ASN A 92 14.67 0.57 -6.82
CA ASN A 92 13.43 0.63 -7.57
C ASN A 92 12.46 1.58 -6.89
N TYR A 93 11.74 2.36 -7.68
CA TYR A 93 10.70 3.29 -7.24
C TYR A 93 9.37 2.93 -7.88
N CYS A 94 8.27 3.12 -7.15
CA CYS A 94 6.91 3.03 -7.66
C CYS A 94 6.26 4.41 -7.61
N PHE A 95 5.96 4.99 -8.76
CA PHE A 95 5.30 6.28 -8.88
C PHE A 95 3.85 6.12 -9.32
N LEU A 96 2.91 6.75 -8.59
CA LEU A 96 1.59 7.04 -9.14
C LEU A 96 1.71 8.21 -10.10
N THR A 97 1.18 8.07 -11.31
CA THR A 97 1.27 9.08 -12.36
C THR A 97 -0.07 9.29 -13.05
N GLN A 98 -0.28 10.51 -13.53
CA GLN A 98 -1.29 10.80 -14.53
C GLN A 98 -0.65 10.78 -15.92
N GLY A 99 -1.12 9.89 -16.79
CA GLY A 99 -0.65 9.76 -18.18
C GLY A 99 -1.70 10.30 -19.14
N THR A 100 -1.30 11.19 -20.06
CA THR A 100 -2.17 11.72 -21.10
C THR A 100 -1.53 11.49 -22.45
N VAL A 101 -2.21 10.76 -23.33
CA VAL A 101 -1.75 10.55 -24.71
C VAL A 101 -1.67 11.89 -25.42
N VAL A 102 -0.58 12.10 -26.20
CA VAL A 102 -0.37 13.34 -26.97
C VAL A 102 -1.30 13.34 -28.19
N TYR A 103 -2.58 13.49 -27.92
CA TYR A 103 -3.65 13.58 -28.90
C TYR A 103 -4.70 14.60 -28.42
N PRO A 104 -5.24 15.49 -29.28
CA PRO A 104 -6.22 16.49 -28.88
C PRO A 104 -7.47 15.86 -28.29
N GLY A 105 -7.82 16.23 -27.05
CA GLY A 105 -9.01 15.73 -26.36
C GLY A 105 -8.83 14.35 -25.69
N ALA A 106 -7.59 13.84 -25.61
CA ALA A 106 -7.33 12.61 -24.86
C ALA A 106 -7.64 12.81 -23.35
N ALA A 107 -8.44 11.92 -22.80
CA ALA A 107 -8.67 11.87 -21.36
C ALA A 107 -7.41 11.36 -20.63
N PRO A 108 -7.13 11.84 -19.42
CA PRO A 108 -6.04 11.31 -18.62
C PRO A 108 -6.36 9.88 -18.16
N THR A 109 -5.30 9.11 -17.94
CA THR A 109 -5.33 7.80 -17.32
C THR A 109 -4.39 7.80 -16.12
N TYR A 110 -4.60 6.89 -15.16
CA TYR A 110 -3.68 6.76 -14.04
C TYR A 110 -2.86 5.50 -14.19
N LYS A 111 -1.56 5.62 -13.92
CA LYS A 111 -0.57 4.56 -14.11
C LYS A 111 0.31 4.43 -12.88
N LEU A 112 0.79 3.21 -12.67
CA LEU A 112 1.94 2.93 -11.82
C LEU A 112 3.17 2.83 -12.71
N VAL A 113 4.11 3.73 -12.54
CA VAL A 113 5.39 3.73 -13.26
C VAL A 113 6.48 3.24 -12.32
N TYR A 114 7.10 2.12 -12.68
CA TYR A 114 8.20 1.52 -11.93
C TYR A 114 9.51 1.94 -12.60
N VAL A 115 10.39 2.52 -11.81
CA VAL A 115 11.68 3.06 -12.26
C VAL A 115 12.78 2.38 -11.47
N TYR A 116 13.84 1.99 -12.16
CA TYR A 116 15.10 1.56 -11.55
C TYR A 116 16.13 2.67 -11.67
N GLU A 117 16.82 2.96 -10.57
CA GLU A 117 18.00 3.81 -10.54
C GLU A 117 19.21 2.98 -10.10
N ASP A 118 20.26 2.97 -10.93
CA ASP A 118 21.51 2.29 -10.61
C ASP A 118 22.36 3.09 -9.61
N LEU A 119 23.43 2.46 -9.09
CA LEU A 119 24.37 3.10 -8.15
C LEU A 119 25.17 4.27 -8.74
N SER A 120 25.10 4.48 -10.06
CA SER A 120 25.72 5.59 -10.77
C SER A 120 24.73 6.73 -11.03
N GLY A 121 23.46 6.57 -10.60
CA GLY A 121 22.38 7.52 -10.79
C GLY A 121 21.79 7.50 -12.21
N ASN A 122 21.96 6.44 -13.01
CA ASN A 122 21.18 6.27 -14.24
C ASN A 122 19.82 5.70 -13.89
N ALA A 123 18.76 6.20 -14.57
CA ALA A 123 17.40 5.75 -14.31
C ALA A 123 16.77 5.23 -15.60
N GLU A 124 15.98 4.14 -15.48
CA GLU A 124 15.24 3.53 -16.57
C GLU A 124 13.87 3.02 -16.10
N ILE A 125 12.92 2.94 -17.04
CA ILE A 125 11.59 2.39 -16.76
C ILE A 125 11.70 0.86 -16.71
N LEU A 126 11.25 0.27 -15.60
CA LEU A 126 11.09 -1.18 -15.48
C LEU A 126 9.75 -1.65 -16.06
N ASN A 127 8.68 -0.97 -15.66
CA ASN A 127 7.32 -1.34 -16.03
C ASN A 127 6.38 -0.14 -15.91
N ILE A 128 5.32 -0.14 -16.73
CA ILE A 128 4.19 0.79 -16.62
C ILE A 128 2.92 -0.05 -16.58
N ALA A 129 2.19 0.01 -15.48
CA ALA A 129 0.93 -0.69 -15.30
C ALA A 129 -0.23 0.30 -15.19
N ASP A 130 -1.41 -0.09 -15.67
CA ASP A 130 -2.63 0.69 -15.47
C ASP A 130 -3.05 0.63 -14.01
N MET A 131 -3.53 1.76 -13.46
CA MET A 131 -4.07 1.81 -12.11
C MET A 131 -5.43 1.13 -12.06
N PRO A 132 -5.60 0.03 -11.32
CA PRO A 132 -6.90 -0.61 -11.19
C PRO A 132 -7.76 0.20 -10.20
N VAL A 133 -9.00 0.49 -10.57
CA VAL A 133 -9.92 1.31 -9.74
C VAL A 133 -11.30 0.70 -9.60
N VAL A 134 -11.54 -0.45 -10.23
CA VAL A 134 -12.81 -1.17 -10.16
C VAL A 134 -12.64 -2.38 -9.24
N ALA A 135 -13.41 -2.43 -8.16
CA ALA A 135 -13.41 -3.59 -7.28
C ALA A 135 -14.52 -4.56 -7.68
N GLY A 136 -14.16 -5.82 -7.87
CA GLY A 136 -15.12 -6.92 -7.99
C GLY A 136 -15.64 -7.37 -6.62
N ASP A 137 -16.71 -8.16 -6.63
CA ASP A 137 -17.35 -8.68 -5.42
C ASP A 137 -16.42 -9.59 -4.58
N ASP A 138 -15.40 -10.14 -5.21
CA ASP A 138 -14.37 -10.98 -4.58
C ASP A 138 -13.14 -10.18 -4.07
N GLY A 139 -13.16 -8.86 -4.23
CA GLY A 139 -12.06 -7.96 -3.89
C GLY A 139 -10.97 -7.87 -4.97
N THR A 140 -11.13 -8.55 -6.11
CA THR A 140 -10.20 -8.40 -7.24
C THR A 140 -10.33 -6.99 -7.83
N LEU A 141 -9.19 -6.39 -8.15
CA LEU A 141 -9.13 -5.05 -8.72
C LEU A 141 -8.94 -5.11 -10.25
N TYR A 142 -9.71 -4.30 -10.95
CA TYR A 142 -9.71 -4.22 -12.41
C TYR A 142 -9.45 -2.80 -12.88
N VAL A 143 -8.88 -2.67 -14.09
CA VAL A 143 -8.75 -1.40 -14.80
C VAL A 143 -10.14 -1.02 -15.36
N PRO A 144 -10.55 0.25 -15.31
CA PRO A 144 -11.82 0.66 -15.90
C PRO A 144 -11.80 0.45 -17.43
N GLU A 145 -12.95 0.13 -17.99
CA GLU A 145 -13.09 0.01 -19.45
C GLU A 145 -12.89 1.38 -20.10
N THR A 146 -12.28 1.37 -21.31
CA THR A 146 -11.97 2.61 -22.06
C THR A 146 -13.23 3.28 -22.62
N GLU A 147 -14.33 2.55 -22.74
CA GLU A 147 -15.62 3.11 -23.16
C GLU A 147 -16.42 3.51 -21.92
N THR A 148 -16.74 4.79 -21.81
CA THR A 148 -17.56 5.32 -20.70
C THR A 148 -19.00 4.85 -20.86
N LEU A 149 -19.31 3.68 -20.32
CA LEU A 149 -20.67 3.20 -20.18
C LEU A 149 -21.38 3.99 -19.07
N ALA A 150 -22.66 4.31 -19.26
CA ALA A 150 -23.45 4.97 -18.22
C ALA A 150 -23.42 4.12 -16.94
N GLY A 151 -22.90 4.71 -15.84
CA GLY A 151 -22.69 4.02 -14.58
C GLY A 151 -21.44 3.16 -14.49
N GLY A 152 -20.55 3.19 -15.51
CA GLY A 152 -19.22 2.58 -15.45
C GLY A 152 -18.23 3.44 -14.64
N TRP A 153 -17.15 2.81 -14.16
CA TRP A 153 -16.01 3.50 -13.58
C TRP A 153 -15.16 4.10 -14.68
N PHE A 154 -14.57 5.27 -14.41
CA PHE A 154 -13.64 5.95 -15.31
C PHE A 154 -12.58 6.69 -14.50
N TYR A 155 -11.47 7.07 -15.16
CA TYR A 155 -10.44 7.89 -14.55
C TYR A 155 -10.88 9.35 -14.52
N PRO A 156 -10.76 10.04 -13.35
CA PRO A 156 -11.10 11.46 -13.25
C PRO A 156 -10.12 12.35 -14.00
N GLU A 157 -10.54 13.56 -14.39
CA GLU A 157 -9.66 14.55 -14.97
C GLU A 157 -8.62 15.08 -13.97
N SER A 158 -8.99 15.17 -12.68
CA SER A 158 -8.10 15.62 -11.60
C SER A 158 -8.00 14.56 -10.51
N TYR A 159 -6.76 14.29 -10.09
CA TYR A 159 -6.44 13.45 -8.95
C TYR A 159 -6.53 14.18 -7.61
N GLU A 160 -6.70 15.49 -7.61
CA GLU A 160 -6.59 16.32 -6.42
C GLU A 160 -7.72 16.04 -5.42
N ILE A 161 -7.33 15.92 -4.16
CA ILE A 161 -8.27 15.90 -3.03
C ILE A 161 -8.47 17.34 -2.58
N THR A 162 -9.57 17.95 -3.02
CA THR A 162 -9.90 19.34 -2.69
C THR A 162 -10.20 19.49 -1.19
N ASP A 163 -10.10 20.71 -0.66
CA ASP A 163 -10.40 20.96 0.75
C ASP A 163 -11.88 20.68 1.09
N GLU A 164 -12.79 20.87 0.13
CA GLU A 164 -14.20 20.49 0.25
C GLU A 164 -14.35 18.97 0.35
N MET A 165 -13.61 18.20 -0.47
CA MET A 165 -13.59 16.75 -0.35
C MET A 165 -13.03 16.30 0.99
N LYS A 166 -11.92 16.89 1.46
CA LYS A 166 -11.31 16.55 2.76
C LYS A 166 -12.30 16.71 3.90
N ALA A 167 -13.03 17.84 3.95
CA ALA A 167 -14.03 18.09 4.98
C ALA A 167 -15.16 17.05 4.99
N SER A 168 -15.59 16.58 3.81
CA SER A 168 -16.59 15.51 3.69
C SER A 168 -16.02 14.14 4.08
N LEU A 169 -14.75 13.88 3.74
CA LEU A 169 -14.06 12.61 4.01
C LEU A 169 -13.79 12.38 5.50
N GLU A 170 -13.53 13.43 6.29
CA GLU A 170 -13.36 13.31 7.75
C GLU A 170 -14.56 12.60 8.39
N ASN A 171 -15.78 12.94 7.98
CA ASN A 171 -16.98 12.28 8.45
C ASN A 171 -17.18 10.90 7.81
N ALA A 172 -16.88 10.75 6.53
CA ALA A 172 -17.05 9.50 5.80
C ALA A 172 -16.20 8.36 6.38
N PHE A 173 -14.94 8.66 6.76
CA PHE A 173 -14.01 7.65 7.29
C PHE A 173 -14.41 7.15 8.69
N THR A 174 -15.30 7.84 9.40
CA THR A 174 -15.90 7.28 10.62
C THR A 174 -16.67 5.99 10.36
N GLY A 175 -17.12 5.76 9.12
CA GLY A 175 -17.73 4.51 8.66
C GLY A 175 -16.75 3.35 8.55
N LEU A 176 -15.42 3.60 8.65
CA LEU A 176 -14.35 2.60 8.65
C LEU A 176 -13.64 2.57 10.03
N PRO A 177 -14.32 2.16 11.11
CA PRO A 177 -13.81 2.32 12.48
C PRO A 177 -12.56 1.49 12.81
N TYR A 178 -12.15 0.62 11.91
CA TYR A 178 -10.95 -0.22 12.03
C TYR A 178 -9.73 0.34 11.28
N LEU A 179 -9.88 1.47 10.55
CA LEU A 179 -8.88 1.98 9.63
C LEU A 179 -8.78 3.51 9.72
N SER A 180 -7.56 4.02 9.91
CA SER A 180 -7.25 5.44 9.67
C SER A 180 -6.82 5.59 8.21
N CYS A 181 -7.41 6.53 7.48
CA CYS A 181 -7.16 6.72 6.06
C CYS A 181 -6.68 8.14 5.78
N ASP A 182 -5.49 8.25 5.18
CA ASP A 182 -4.93 9.51 4.68
C ASP A 182 -5.01 9.48 3.13
N PRO A 183 -5.92 10.23 2.51
CA PRO A 183 -6.12 10.19 1.06
C PRO A 183 -4.96 10.87 0.33
N ILE A 184 -4.44 10.16 -0.70
CA ILE A 184 -3.32 10.60 -1.54
C ILE A 184 -3.84 11.18 -2.86
N ALA A 185 -4.76 10.48 -3.51
CA ALA A 185 -5.28 10.86 -4.82
C ALA A 185 -6.67 10.29 -5.07
N ASN A 186 -7.49 11.02 -5.82
CA ASN A 186 -8.70 10.51 -6.45
C ASN A 186 -8.30 9.82 -7.75
N VAL A 187 -8.44 8.50 -7.82
CA VAL A 187 -7.96 7.70 -8.95
C VAL A 187 -9.08 7.08 -9.80
N GLY A 188 -10.33 7.16 -9.33
CA GLY A 188 -11.47 6.63 -10.07
C GLY A 188 -12.78 7.31 -9.69
N GLU A 189 -13.68 7.44 -10.66
CA GLU A 189 -15.01 7.99 -10.47
C GLU A 189 -16.09 7.15 -11.18
N GLN A 190 -17.29 7.17 -10.62
CA GLN A 190 -18.46 6.52 -11.18
C GLN A 190 -19.69 7.40 -10.96
N VAL A 191 -20.35 7.82 -12.04
CA VAL A 191 -21.56 8.64 -11.98
C VAL A 191 -22.75 7.77 -11.60
N VAL A 192 -23.39 8.14 -10.49
CA VAL A 192 -24.61 7.53 -9.97
C VAL A 192 -25.62 8.63 -9.63
N ALA A 193 -26.57 8.42 -8.71
CA ALA A 193 -27.34 9.52 -8.11
C ALA A 193 -26.46 10.28 -7.08
N GLY A 194 -25.39 10.92 -7.55
CA GLY A 194 -24.25 11.46 -6.86
C GLY A 194 -22.97 11.01 -7.55
N MET A 195 -21.89 10.80 -6.81
CA MET A 195 -20.60 10.36 -7.34
C MET A 195 -19.97 9.31 -6.42
N ASN A 196 -19.67 8.13 -6.95
CA ASN A 196 -18.74 7.24 -6.28
C ASN A 196 -17.30 7.63 -6.67
N ARG A 197 -16.40 7.66 -5.69
CA ARG A 197 -14.97 7.90 -5.91
C ARG A 197 -14.14 6.76 -5.34
N CYS A 198 -13.10 6.40 -6.08
CA CYS A 198 -12.05 5.50 -5.63
C CYS A 198 -10.84 6.34 -5.24
N LEU A 199 -10.51 6.36 -3.95
CA LEU A 199 -9.40 7.13 -3.41
C LEU A 199 -8.26 6.19 -3.08
N LEU A 200 -7.06 6.46 -3.62
CA LEU A 200 -5.86 5.84 -3.10
C LEU A 200 -5.52 6.49 -1.76
N CYS A 201 -5.46 5.70 -0.72
CA CYS A 201 -5.18 6.15 0.64
C CYS A 201 -3.98 5.40 1.23
N ARG A 202 -3.22 6.08 2.08
CA ARG A 202 -2.39 5.42 3.07
C ARG A 202 -3.29 5.04 4.23
N ALA A 203 -3.43 3.75 4.48
CA ALA A 203 -4.35 3.19 5.44
C ALA A 203 -3.59 2.53 6.59
N THR A 204 -3.93 2.88 7.83
CA THR A 204 -3.30 2.33 9.03
C THR A 204 -4.37 1.68 9.90
N PRO A 205 -4.25 0.38 10.23
CA PRO A 205 -5.16 -0.27 11.18
C PRO A 205 -5.15 0.42 12.55
N ILE A 206 -6.33 0.66 13.14
CA ILE A 206 -6.44 1.34 14.44
C ILE A 206 -6.12 0.41 15.60
N SER A 207 -6.24 -0.92 15.41
CA SER A 207 -6.00 -1.93 16.44
C SER A 207 -5.06 -3.03 15.94
N GLY A 208 -4.43 -3.72 16.89
CA GLY A 208 -3.45 -4.77 16.59
C GLY A 208 -2.06 -4.21 16.31
N ASN A 209 -1.42 -4.67 15.24
CA ASN A 209 -0.14 -4.13 14.77
C ASN A 209 -0.42 -3.05 13.70
N PRO A 210 -0.27 -1.76 14.00
CA PRO A 210 -0.63 -0.66 13.10
C PRO A 210 0.41 -0.46 11.98
N VAL A 211 0.61 -1.47 11.14
CA VAL A 211 1.49 -1.35 9.96
C VAL A 211 0.72 -0.64 8.85
N PRO A 212 1.19 0.54 8.39
CA PRO A 212 0.60 1.24 7.26
C PRO A 212 0.64 0.40 5.98
N ARG A 213 -0.39 0.53 5.16
CA ARG A 213 -0.48 -0.06 3.83
C ARG A 213 -1.23 0.87 2.88
N TYR A 214 -1.17 0.62 1.59
CA TYR A 214 -2.08 1.29 0.68
C TYR A 214 -3.41 0.56 0.61
N ALA A 215 -4.47 1.33 0.43
CA ALA A 215 -5.82 0.83 0.17
C ALA A 215 -6.53 1.71 -0.84
N LEU A 216 -7.36 1.11 -1.66
CA LEU A 216 -8.36 1.81 -2.45
C LEU A 216 -9.63 1.91 -1.60
N VAL A 217 -10.00 3.13 -1.24
CA VAL A 217 -11.18 3.42 -0.43
C VAL A 217 -12.29 3.96 -1.32
N TYR A 218 -13.43 3.29 -1.31
CA TYR A 218 -14.58 3.64 -2.12
C TYR A 218 -15.54 4.49 -1.30
N VAL A 219 -15.79 5.70 -1.77
CA VAL A 219 -16.61 6.71 -1.08
C VAL A 219 -17.70 7.21 -1.99
N TYR A 220 -18.93 7.18 -1.51
CA TYR A 220 -20.07 7.81 -2.16
C TYR A 220 -20.22 9.25 -1.69
N PHE A 221 -20.31 10.19 -2.63
CA PHE A 221 -20.63 11.59 -2.41
C PHE A 221 -22.03 11.86 -2.91
N ASP A 222 -22.91 12.32 -2.03
CA ASP A 222 -24.29 12.66 -2.38
C ASP A 222 -24.41 14.06 -3.01
N LEU A 223 -25.58 14.38 -3.56
CA LEU A 223 -25.83 15.66 -4.21
C LEU A 223 -25.93 16.84 -3.21
N ALA A 224 -25.97 16.58 -1.91
CA ALA A 224 -26.01 17.59 -0.85
C ALA A 224 -24.62 17.90 -0.28
N GLY A 225 -23.57 17.22 -0.77
CA GLY A 225 -22.18 17.38 -0.32
C GLY A 225 -21.77 16.47 0.83
N GLY A 226 -22.66 15.54 1.25
CA GLY A 226 -22.31 14.50 2.20
C GLY A 226 -21.44 13.40 1.56
N ALA A 227 -20.63 12.71 2.38
CA ALA A 227 -19.84 11.58 1.94
C ALA A 227 -20.00 10.39 2.86
N THR A 228 -19.97 9.17 2.30
CA THR A 228 -20.07 7.91 3.03
C THR A 228 -19.05 6.91 2.48
N ALA A 229 -18.11 6.46 3.32
CA ALA A 229 -17.20 5.38 2.94
C ALA A 229 -17.99 4.06 2.89
N GLN A 230 -17.86 3.36 1.77
CA GLN A 230 -18.56 2.11 1.51
C GLN A 230 -17.74 0.90 1.94
N PHE A 231 -16.51 0.82 1.44
CA PHE A 231 -15.55 -0.25 1.74
C PHE A 231 -14.13 0.18 1.34
N ALA A 232 -13.15 -0.63 1.73
CA ALA A 232 -11.76 -0.47 1.32
C ALA A 232 -11.19 -1.82 0.86
N VAL A 233 -10.33 -1.79 -0.14
CA VAL A 233 -9.60 -2.95 -0.67
C VAL A 233 -8.10 -2.69 -0.52
N ASP A 234 -7.37 -3.64 0.04
CA ASP A 234 -5.91 -3.55 0.16
C ASP A 234 -5.26 -3.45 -1.22
N PHE A 235 -4.27 -2.58 -1.35
CA PHE A 235 -3.59 -2.29 -2.59
C PHE A 235 -2.10 -2.56 -2.46
N ASP A 236 -1.63 -3.64 -3.09
CA ASP A 236 -0.21 -4.03 -3.09
C ASP A 236 0.48 -3.48 -4.35
N ILE A 237 1.34 -2.47 -4.15
CA ILE A 237 2.12 -1.89 -5.25
C ILE A 237 3.10 -2.90 -5.87
N GLY A 238 3.56 -3.90 -5.14
CA GLY A 238 4.48 -4.93 -5.64
C GLY A 238 3.80 -5.87 -6.63
N GLY A 239 2.51 -6.12 -6.49
CA GLY A 239 1.73 -7.02 -7.34
C GLY A 239 1.58 -6.57 -8.80
N TYR A 240 1.85 -5.30 -9.09
CA TYR A 240 1.76 -4.72 -10.44
C TYR A 240 3.13 -4.53 -11.12
N CYS A 241 4.23 -4.80 -10.41
CA CYS A 241 5.57 -4.76 -10.96
C CYS A 241 5.89 -6.11 -11.62
N THR A 242 5.73 -6.21 -12.95
CA THR A 242 5.94 -7.46 -13.70
C THR A 242 7.36 -7.67 -14.20
N TYR A 243 8.30 -6.80 -13.83
CA TYR A 243 9.69 -6.92 -14.21
C TYR A 243 10.40 -8.00 -13.39
N GLY A 244 10.94 -9.03 -14.08
CA GLY A 244 11.75 -10.08 -13.45
C GLY A 244 10.97 -11.25 -12.84
N ALA A 245 9.71 -11.46 -13.26
CA ALA A 245 8.96 -12.68 -12.93
C ALA A 245 9.31 -13.84 -13.89
#